data_bcdc70e0fc6f3b0314ddd47fd4e3ab56
#
_entry.id   bcdc70e0fc6f3b0314ddd47fd4e3ab56
#
_cell.length_a   1.000
_cell.length_b   1.000
_cell.length_c   1.000
_cell.angle_alpha   90.00
_cell.angle_beta   90.00
_cell.angle_gamma   90.00
#
_symmetry.space_group_name_H-M   'P 1'
#
loop_
_entity.id
_entity.type
_entity.pdbx_description
1 polymer ?
#
loop_
_entity_poly.entity_id
_entity_poly.type
_entity_poly.pdbx_seq_one_letter_code
_entity_poly.pdbx_strand_id
1 'polypeptide(L)'
;MLNELPKKEKVRKPDTKWRHFWRVQKVCLLRSVTPCMMYLFMSLIALALQALAADVEAYEVVLGSVCIACGAAFNAHLAFNYGKMHFDSYLTGCLHRQNVRMGIVSGGDHRPEQEYRPWKGFLIGFYVGIPVLIFGTLAIFPATWNWAEVVLDMFAAWAILPIQWYRGIVWAGTDDWAYPPVSGGWSLLLILLPVIVTGVFYIVGSYAEKRKKEAESRRTEEVNSVMKGKKK
;
A
#
# COMPACT_ATOMS: atom_id res chain seq x y z
N MET A 1 2.34 -52.50 -16.72
CA MET A 1 2.06 -51.69 -15.51
C MET A 1 3.41 -51.29 -14.92
N LEU A 2 3.87 -50.08 -15.23
CA LEU A 2 5.11 -49.53 -14.68
C LEU A 2 4.76 -49.01 -13.27
N ASN A 3 5.31 -49.68 -12.24
CA ASN A 3 5.29 -49.21 -10.86
C ASN A 3 5.99 -47.86 -10.78
N GLU A 4 5.24 -46.78 -10.78
CA GLU A 4 5.76 -45.46 -10.38
C GLU A 4 6.21 -45.57 -8.93
N LEU A 5 7.53 -45.62 -8.73
CA LEU A 5 8.15 -45.52 -7.43
C LEU A 5 7.62 -44.24 -6.75
N PRO A 6 7.16 -44.30 -5.49
CA PRO A 6 6.66 -43.11 -4.79
C PRO A 6 7.76 -42.04 -4.78
N LYS A 7 7.50 -40.90 -5.43
CA LYS A 7 8.39 -39.73 -5.40
C LYS A 7 8.75 -39.47 -3.94
N LYS A 8 10.03 -39.65 -3.59
CA LYS A 8 10.55 -39.31 -2.23
C LYS A 8 10.01 -37.95 -1.83
N GLU A 9 9.12 -37.95 -0.87
CA GLU A 9 8.59 -36.72 -0.29
C GLU A 9 9.77 -35.90 0.27
N LYS A 10 10.10 -34.78 -0.38
CA LYS A 10 11.21 -33.93 0.07
C LYS A 10 10.88 -33.53 1.50
N VAL A 11 11.73 -33.96 2.45
CA VAL A 11 11.63 -33.60 3.86
C VAL A 11 11.56 -32.06 3.94
N ARG A 12 10.37 -31.56 4.21
CA ARG A 12 10.11 -30.13 4.27
C ARG A 12 10.70 -29.58 5.55
N LYS A 13 11.59 -28.61 5.42
CA LYS A 13 12.17 -27.95 6.59
C LYS A 13 11.08 -27.23 7.37
N PRO A 14 11.08 -27.31 8.71
CA PRO A 14 10.07 -26.65 9.54
C PRO A 14 10.06 -25.12 9.29
N ASP A 15 8.88 -24.51 9.35
CA ASP A 15 8.71 -23.08 9.14
C ASP A 15 9.17 -22.31 10.38
N THR A 16 10.39 -21.81 10.35
CA THR A 16 10.92 -20.98 11.44
C THR A 16 10.26 -19.61 11.48
N LYS A 17 10.18 -18.98 12.68
CA LYS A 17 9.65 -17.60 12.85
C LYS A 17 10.31 -16.62 11.88
N TRP A 18 11.60 -16.78 11.60
CA TRP A 18 12.38 -15.94 10.70
C TRP A 18 11.95 -16.07 9.25
N ARG A 19 11.73 -17.31 8.76
CA ARG A 19 11.20 -17.55 7.40
C ARG A 19 9.81 -17.01 7.22
N HIS A 20 8.96 -17.16 8.24
CA HIS A 20 7.64 -16.58 8.25
C HIS A 20 7.70 -15.05 8.14
N PHE A 21 8.53 -14.39 8.96
CA PHE A 21 8.72 -12.95 8.91
C PHE A 21 9.10 -12.48 7.51
N TRP A 22 10.12 -13.08 6.89
CA TRP A 22 10.55 -12.69 5.54
C TRP A 22 9.49 -12.93 4.46
N ARG A 23 8.66 -13.98 4.56
CA ARG A 23 7.54 -14.16 3.64
C ARG A 23 6.52 -13.03 3.75
N VAL A 24 6.16 -12.62 4.97
CA VAL A 24 5.24 -11.50 5.20
C VAL A 24 5.82 -10.22 4.60
N GLN A 25 7.11 -9.94 4.87
CA GLN A 25 7.80 -8.78 4.31
C GLN A 25 7.79 -8.80 2.77
N LYS A 26 8.14 -9.92 2.17
CA LYS A 26 8.12 -10.08 0.71
C LYS A 26 6.73 -9.83 0.11
N VAL A 27 5.68 -10.34 0.73
CA VAL A 27 4.30 -10.11 0.26
C VAL A 27 3.93 -8.64 0.36
N CYS A 28 4.24 -7.97 1.47
CA CYS A 28 3.96 -6.55 1.67
C CYS A 28 4.76 -5.69 0.68
N LEU A 29 6.04 -6.00 0.46
CA LEU A 29 6.90 -5.33 -0.51
C LEU A 29 6.36 -5.47 -1.94
N LEU A 30 5.99 -6.67 -2.37
CA LEU A 30 5.41 -6.89 -3.70
C LEU A 30 4.09 -6.14 -3.90
N ARG A 31 3.27 -6.03 -2.84
CA ARG A 31 2.01 -5.28 -2.88
C ARG A 31 2.21 -3.76 -2.89
N SER A 32 3.34 -3.26 -2.38
CA SER A 32 3.66 -1.83 -2.40
C SER A 32 4.14 -1.33 -3.76
N VAL A 33 4.60 -2.21 -4.66
CA VAL A 33 5.13 -1.81 -5.97
C VAL A 33 4.08 -1.06 -6.80
N THR A 34 2.86 -1.58 -6.90
CA THR A 34 1.80 -0.95 -7.70
C THR A 34 1.44 0.46 -7.22
N PRO A 35 1.13 0.71 -5.93
CA PRO A 35 0.89 2.06 -5.46
C PRO A 35 2.13 2.96 -5.53
N CYS A 36 3.35 2.42 -5.37
CA CYS A 36 4.58 3.19 -5.52
C CYS A 36 4.75 3.70 -6.98
N MET A 37 4.55 2.81 -7.96
CA MET A 37 4.58 3.19 -9.38
C MET A 37 3.49 4.19 -9.73
N MET A 38 2.32 4.11 -9.09
CA MET A 38 1.25 5.08 -9.28
C MET A 38 1.62 6.46 -8.74
N TYR A 39 2.24 6.55 -7.57
CA TYR A 39 2.74 7.83 -7.06
C TYR A 39 3.83 8.43 -7.94
N LEU A 40 4.74 7.61 -8.46
CA LEU A 40 5.72 8.06 -9.47
C LEU A 40 5.01 8.63 -10.70
N PHE A 41 4.01 7.95 -11.22
CA PHE A 41 3.25 8.41 -12.38
C PHE A 41 2.51 9.72 -12.09
N MET A 42 1.86 9.84 -10.91
CA MET A 42 1.20 11.08 -10.49
C MET A 42 2.19 12.23 -10.30
N SER A 43 3.40 11.96 -9.83
CA SER A 43 4.47 12.97 -9.73
C SER A 43 4.91 13.47 -11.08
N LEU A 44 5.09 12.58 -12.06
CA LEU A 44 5.44 12.99 -13.43
C LEU A 44 4.34 13.85 -14.07
N ILE A 45 3.05 13.52 -13.82
CA ILE A 45 1.93 14.35 -14.26
C ILE A 45 1.97 15.71 -13.57
N ALA A 46 2.20 15.76 -12.26
CA ALA A 46 2.26 17.01 -11.50
C ALA A 46 3.38 17.92 -12.02
N LEU A 47 4.57 17.37 -12.26
CA LEU A 47 5.71 18.10 -12.85
C LEU A 47 5.40 18.62 -14.25
N ALA A 48 4.76 17.81 -15.10
CA ALA A 48 4.36 18.22 -16.44
C ALA A 48 3.32 19.35 -16.41
N LEU A 49 2.33 19.26 -15.49
CA LEU A 49 1.32 20.30 -15.31
C LEU A 49 1.92 21.59 -14.77
N GLN A 50 2.87 21.53 -13.84
CA GLN A 50 3.62 22.69 -13.37
C GLN A 50 4.34 23.41 -14.52
N ALA A 51 5.01 22.65 -15.39
CA ALA A 51 5.70 23.22 -16.54
C ALA A 51 4.75 23.91 -17.55
N LEU A 52 3.48 23.45 -17.63
CA LEU A 52 2.46 24.04 -18.50
C LEU A 52 1.74 25.22 -17.85
N ALA A 53 1.63 25.25 -16.53
CA ALA A 53 0.84 26.20 -15.76
C ALA A 53 1.68 27.34 -15.14
N ALA A 54 2.95 27.45 -15.48
CA ALA A 54 3.94 28.35 -14.85
C ALA A 54 3.51 29.84 -14.76
N ASP A 55 2.51 30.26 -15.53
CA ASP A 55 2.05 31.66 -15.57
C ASP A 55 0.75 31.93 -14.76
N VAL A 56 0.12 30.92 -14.15
CA VAL A 56 -1.18 31.09 -13.50
C VAL A 56 -1.28 30.30 -12.17
N GLU A 57 -0.97 30.98 -11.06
CA GLU A 57 -0.96 30.43 -9.70
C GLU A 57 -2.24 29.66 -9.30
N ALA A 58 -3.42 30.13 -9.76
CA ALA A 58 -4.69 29.45 -9.45
C ALA A 58 -4.79 28.04 -10.06
N TYR A 59 -4.17 27.79 -11.21
CA TYR A 59 -4.17 26.48 -11.84
C TYR A 59 -3.28 25.48 -11.09
N GLU A 60 -2.14 25.92 -10.57
CA GLU A 60 -1.22 25.07 -9.78
C GLU A 60 -1.92 24.49 -8.55
N VAL A 61 -2.76 25.31 -7.86
CA VAL A 61 -3.55 24.87 -6.69
C VAL A 61 -4.51 23.77 -7.04
N VAL A 62 -5.35 24.08 -8.03
CA VAL A 62 -6.43 23.16 -8.41
C VAL A 62 -5.82 21.86 -8.91
N LEU A 63 -4.85 21.94 -9.81
CA LEU A 63 -4.19 20.76 -10.39
C LEU A 63 -3.44 19.95 -9.33
N GLY A 64 -2.68 20.61 -8.45
CA GLY A 64 -1.99 19.94 -7.34
C GLY A 64 -2.95 19.24 -6.38
N SER A 65 -4.05 19.91 -6.02
CA SER A 65 -5.09 19.31 -5.16
C SER A 65 -5.75 18.10 -5.82
N VAL A 66 -6.02 18.18 -7.13
CA VAL A 66 -6.55 17.04 -7.91
C VAL A 66 -5.55 15.89 -7.95
N CYS A 67 -4.26 16.16 -8.16
CA CYS A 67 -3.21 15.12 -8.15
C CYS A 67 -3.13 14.41 -6.79
N ILE A 68 -3.14 15.14 -5.67
CA ILE A 68 -3.17 14.55 -4.32
C ILE A 68 -4.42 13.70 -4.14
N ALA A 69 -5.59 14.24 -4.47
CA ALA A 69 -6.86 13.53 -4.31
C ALA A 69 -6.91 12.24 -5.14
N CYS A 70 -6.49 12.29 -6.41
CA CYS A 70 -6.44 11.12 -7.29
C CYS A 70 -5.43 10.08 -6.79
N GLY A 71 -4.23 10.49 -6.40
CA GLY A 71 -3.20 9.59 -5.87
C GLY A 71 -3.66 8.92 -4.57
N ALA A 72 -4.23 9.69 -3.64
CA ALA A 72 -4.76 9.16 -2.39
C ALA A 72 -5.96 8.23 -2.62
N ALA A 73 -6.90 8.59 -3.49
CA ALA A 73 -8.08 7.77 -3.82
C ALA A 73 -7.69 6.44 -4.47
N PHE A 74 -6.73 6.47 -5.40
CA PHE A 74 -6.24 5.25 -6.04
C PHE A 74 -5.53 4.32 -5.04
N ASN A 75 -4.66 4.87 -4.19
CA ASN A 75 -4.00 4.11 -3.14
C ASN A 75 -5.02 3.53 -2.13
N ALA A 76 -6.01 4.33 -1.74
CA ALA A 76 -7.11 3.89 -0.89
C ALA A 76 -7.89 2.72 -1.50
N HIS A 77 -8.21 2.81 -2.81
CA HIS A 77 -8.91 1.75 -3.54
C HIS A 77 -8.09 0.45 -3.60
N LEU A 78 -6.80 0.53 -3.91
CA LEU A 78 -5.92 -0.65 -3.90
C LEU A 78 -5.81 -1.26 -2.50
N ALA A 79 -5.60 -0.44 -1.48
CA ALA A 79 -5.51 -0.89 -0.09
C ALA A 79 -6.79 -1.56 0.38
N PHE A 80 -7.95 -1.01 0.04
CA PHE A 80 -9.26 -1.58 0.32
C PHE A 80 -9.40 -2.98 -0.31
N ASN A 81 -9.03 -3.13 -1.58
CA ASN A 81 -9.09 -4.42 -2.26
C ASN A 81 -8.09 -5.44 -1.67
N TYR A 82 -6.90 -5.00 -1.26
CA TYR A 82 -5.94 -5.87 -0.57
C TYR A 82 -6.48 -6.32 0.79
N GLY A 83 -7.14 -5.42 1.54
CA GLY A 83 -7.78 -5.75 2.81
C GLY A 83 -8.85 -6.82 2.65
N LYS A 84 -9.73 -6.67 1.66
CA LYS A 84 -10.74 -7.68 1.31
C LYS A 84 -10.13 -9.03 0.97
N MET A 85 -9.17 -9.04 0.04
CA MET A 85 -8.56 -10.26 -0.45
C MET A 85 -7.79 -11.01 0.64
N HIS A 86 -7.05 -10.30 1.50
CA HIS A 86 -6.32 -10.92 2.59
C HIS A 86 -7.26 -11.46 3.66
N PHE A 87 -8.37 -10.76 3.94
CA PHE A 87 -9.37 -11.25 4.89
C PHE A 87 -10.14 -12.47 4.36
N ASP A 88 -10.52 -12.47 3.08
CA ASP A 88 -11.12 -13.64 2.44
C ASP A 88 -10.15 -14.84 2.44
N SER A 89 -8.88 -14.61 2.13
CA SER A 89 -7.84 -15.64 2.22
C SER A 89 -7.68 -16.20 3.63
N TYR A 90 -7.77 -15.34 4.65
CA TYR A 90 -7.75 -15.75 6.06
C TYR A 90 -8.90 -16.70 6.41
N LEU A 91 -10.13 -16.35 5.98
CA LEU A 91 -11.31 -17.18 6.24
C LEU A 91 -11.27 -18.52 5.48
N THR A 92 -10.81 -18.48 4.23
CA THR A 92 -10.79 -19.67 3.37
C THR A 92 -9.53 -20.52 3.54
N GLY A 93 -8.46 -20.02 4.17
CA GLY A 93 -7.16 -20.70 4.25
C GLY A 93 -6.51 -20.92 2.86
N CYS A 94 -6.90 -20.14 1.86
CA CYS A 94 -6.49 -20.35 0.48
C CYS A 94 -4.97 -20.21 0.32
N LEU A 95 -4.38 -19.21 0.92
CA LEU A 95 -2.93 -18.95 0.84
C LEU A 95 -2.13 -20.10 1.50
N HIS A 96 -2.61 -20.59 2.65
CA HIS A 96 -1.98 -21.73 3.31
C HIS A 96 -2.01 -22.96 2.41
N ARG A 97 -3.17 -23.31 1.85
CA ARG A 97 -3.30 -24.46 0.92
C ARG A 97 -2.41 -24.31 -0.30
N GLN A 98 -2.28 -23.11 -0.85
CA GLN A 98 -1.37 -22.84 -1.96
C GLN A 98 0.09 -23.04 -1.55
N ASN A 99 0.50 -22.53 -0.39
CA ASN A 99 1.86 -22.69 0.13
C ASN A 99 2.20 -24.15 0.42
N VAL A 100 1.23 -24.94 0.89
CA VAL A 100 1.39 -26.40 1.08
C VAL A 100 1.57 -27.09 -0.26
N ARG A 101 0.75 -26.79 -1.28
CA ARG A 101 0.87 -27.35 -2.63
C ARG A 101 2.21 -27.03 -3.27
N MET A 102 2.72 -25.80 -3.08
CA MET A 102 4.04 -25.39 -3.57
C MET A 102 5.21 -25.96 -2.75
N GLY A 103 4.93 -26.71 -1.68
CA GLY A 103 5.97 -27.28 -0.82
C GLY A 103 6.72 -26.26 0.04
N ILE A 104 6.20 -25.05 0.22
CA ILE A 104 6.81 -23.98 1.00
C ILE A 104 6.62 -24.23 2.49
N VAL A 105 5.44 -24.75 2.90
CA VAL A 105 5.03 -24.95 4.29
C VAL A 105 4.48 -26.36 4.47
N SER A 106 4.66 -26.94 5.66
CA SER A 106 4.02 -28.20 6.04
C SER A 106 2.52 -28.01 6.28
N GLY A 107 1.69 -29.02 5.98
CA GLY A 107 0.24 -28.95 6.18
C GLY A 107 -0.20 -28.71 7.63
N GLY A 108 0.63 -29.12 8.61
CA GLY A 108 0.39 -28.89 10.04
C GLY A 108 0.74 -27.50 10.57
N ASP A 109 1.50 -26.72 9.78
CA ASP A 109 1.98 -25.38 10.19
C ASP A 109 1.02 -24.28 9.75
N HIS A 110 -0.29 -24.47 9.93
CA HIS A 110 -1.27 -23.43 9.60
C HIS A 110 -1.18 -22.26 10.58
N ARG A 111 -0.82 -21.09 10.05
CA ARG A 111 -0.80 -19.84 10.80
C ARG A 111 -1.74 -18.84 10.11
N PRO A 112 -3.00 -18.73 10.55
CA PRO A 112 -3.96 -17.81 9.95
C PRO A 112 -3.47 -16.37 9.96
N GLU A 113 -2.65 -16.01 10.93
CA GLU A 113 -1.99 -14.71 11.04
C GLU A 113 -1.10 -14.35 9.83
N GLN A 114 -0.69 -15.35 9.02
CA GLN A 114 0.07 -15.10 7.80
C GLN A 114 -0.80 -14.49 6.70
N GLU A 115 -2.09 -14.75 6.73
CA GLU A 115 -3.00 -14.36 5.69
C GLU A 115 -3.51 -12.94 5.93
N TYR A 116 -3.99 -12.64 7.15
CA TYR A 116 -4.49 -11.31 7.50
C TYR A 116 -3.95 -10.83 8.86
N ARG A 117 -3.52 -9.57 8.90
CA ARG A 117 -3.28 -8.77 10.10
C ARG A 117 -3.51 -7.29 9.79
N PRO A 118 -4.17 -6.53 10.68
CA PRO A 118 -4.45 -5.11 10.44
C PRO A 118 -3.20 -4.28 10.14
N TRP A 119 -2.09 -4.55 10.82
CA TRP A 119 -0.82 -3.82 10.65
C TRP A 119 -0.16 -3.99 9.28
N LYS A 120 -0.53 -5.04 8.49
CA LYS A 120 0.02 -5.25 7.14
C LYS A 120 -0.29 -4.08 6.20
N GLY A 121 -1.46 -3.44 6.37
CA GLY A 121 -1.81 -2.25 5.60
C GLY A 121 -0.83 -1.10 5.82
N PHE A 122 -0.49 -0.83 7.08
CA PHE A 122 0.51 0.20 7.44
C PHE A 122 1.90 -0.16 6.92
N LEU A 123 2.28 -1.44 6.96
CA LEU A 123 3.55 -1.90 6.44
C LEU A 123 3.64 -1.76 4.91
N ILE A 124 2.56 -2.06 4.18
CA ILE A 124 2.50 -1.82 2.73
C ILE A 124 2.67 -0.32 2.45
N GLY A 125 1.95 0.54 3.17
CA GLY A 125 2.10 1.99 3.06
C GLY A 125 3.50 2.49 3.38
N PHE A 126 4.15 1.93 4.38
CA PHE A 126 5.55 2.22 4.70
C PHE A 126 6.49 1.87 3.53
N TYR A 127 6.31 0.70 2.92
CA TYR A 127 7.10 0.33 1.74
C TYR A 127 6.87 1.23 0.53
N VAL A 128 5.65 1.76 0.37
CA VAL A 128 5.36 2.78 -0.65
C VAL A 128 6.15 4.05 -0.40
N GLY A 129 6.36 4.43 0.86
CA GLY A 129 7.12 5.61 1.26
C GLY A 129 8.66 5.45 1.24
N ILE A 130 9.19 4.23 1.03
CA ILE A 130 10.64 3.99 1.06
C ILE A 130 11.43 4.89 0.09
N PRO A 131 11.03 5.10 -1.18
CA PRO A 131 11.77 6.01 -2.05
C PRO A 131 11.86 7.42 -1.47
N VAL A 132 10.75 7.94 -0.92
CA VAL A 132 10.73 9.26 -0.26
C VAL A 132 11.64 9.28 0.97
N LEU A 133 11.67 8.19 1.76
CA LEU A 133 12.55 8.07 2.92
C LEU A 133 14.04 8.13 2.50
N ILE A 134 14.41 7.34 1.51
CA ILE A 134 15.80 7.24 1.07
C ILE A 134 16.26 8.58 0.46
N PHE A 135 15.53 9.08 -0.54
CA PHE A 135 15.94 10.27 -1.27
C PHE A 135 15.73 11.55 -0.46
N GLY A 136 14.69 11.62 0.37
CA GLY A 136 14.51 12.71 1.33
C GLY A 136 15.63 12.78 2.37
N THR A 137 16.13 11.64 2.84
CA THR A 137 17.29 11.61 3.75
C THR A 137 18.56 12.04 3.03
N LEU A 138 18.79 11.56 1.80
CA LEU A 138 19.95 11.95 1.00
C LEU A 138 19.94 13.43 0.62
N ALA A 139 18.77 14.01 0.42
CA ALA A 139 18.60 15.44 0.14
C ALA A 139 18.96 16.37 1.32
N ILE A 140 19.10 15.84 2.53
CA ILE A 140 19.57 16.62 3.69
C ILE A 140 21.07 16.91 3.60
N PHE A 141 21.84 16.05 2.93
CA PHE A 141 23.29 16.17 2.85
C PHE A 141 23.73 17.05 1.66
N PRO A 142 24.55 18.09 1.87
CA PRO A 142 24.98 19.00 0.79
C PRO A 142 25.66 18.30 -0.39
N ALA A 143 26.39 17.22 -0.15
CA ALA A 143 27.13 16.48 -1.18
C ALA A 143 26.21 15.73 -2.18
N THR A 144 24.99 15.38 -1.76
CA THR A 144 24.06 14.56 -2.56
C THR A 144 22.78 15.32 -2.93
N TRP A 145 22.61 16.54 -2.44
CA TRP A 145 21.37 17.29 -2.53
C TRP A 145 20.81 17.38 -3.95
N ASN A 146 21.56 17.89 -4.91
CA ASN A 146 21.03 18.20 -6.25
C ASN A 146 20.39 16.98 -6.94
N TRP A 147 21.08 15.85 -6.96
CA TRP A 147 20.54 14.66 -7.63
C TRP A 147 19.49 13.95 -6.80
N ALA A 148 19.62 13.96 -5.46
CA ALA A 148 18.66 13.32 -4.57
C ALA A 148 17.32 14.07 -4.58
N GLU A 149 17.32 15.40 -4.69
CA GLU A 149 16.11 16.21 -4.82
C GLU A 149 15.38 15.92 -6.13
N VAL A 150 16.09 15.84 -7.25
CA VAL A 150 15.49 15.47 -8.55
C VAL A 150 14.81 14.11 -8.48
N VAL A 151 15.45 13.13 -7.85
CA VAL A 151 14.84 11.79 -7.72
C VAL A 151 13.69 11.81 -6.70
N LEU A 152 13.81 12.59 -5.63
CA LEU A 152 12.73 12.78 -4.65
C LEU A 152 11.48 13.34 -5.32
N ASP A 153 11.62 14.35 -6.17
CA ASP A 153 10.51 14.96 -6.90
C ASP A 153 9.83 13.97 -7.84
N MET A 154 10.58 13.03 -8.45
CA MET A 154 9.96 11.97 -9.25
C MET A 154 8.97 11.11 -8.45
N PHE A 155 9.16 10.93 -7.15
CA PHE A 155 8.28 10.12 -6.30
C PHE A 155 7.31 10.93 -5.45
N ALA A 156 7.59 12.19 -5.20
CA ALA A 156 6.88 13.00 -4.21
C ALA A 156 6.31 14.31 -4.75
N ALA A 157 6.59 14.72 -6.01
CA ALA A 157 6.10 15.96 -6.59
C ALA A 157 4.58 16.11 -6.52
N TRP A 158 3.83 15.01 -6.65
CA TRP A 158 2.37 14.99 -6.50
C TRP A 158 1.88 15.56 -5.17
N ALA A 159 2.73 15.57 -4.14
CA ALA A 159 2.42 16.10 -2.81
C ALA A 159 3.30 17.32 -2.45
N ILE A 160 4.56 17.35 -2.91
CA ILE A 160 5.50 18.44 -2.61
C ILE A 160 5.02 19.74 -3.28
N LEU A 161 4.64 19.71 -4.56
CA LEU A 161 4.23 20.89 -5.30
C LEU A 161 3.04 21.62 -4.63
N PRO A 162 1.93 20.96 -4.27
CA PRO A 162 0.85 21.59 -3.55
C PRO A 162 1.27 22.15 -2.18
N ILE A 163 2.18 21.48 -1.48
CA ILE A 163 2.68 21.96 -0.18
C ILE A 163 3.57 23.20 -0.35
N GLN A 164 4.46 23.20 -1.33
CA GLN A 164 5.29 24.37 -1.65
C GLN A 164 4.43 25.57 -1.98
N TRP A 165 3.43 25.34 -2.80
CA TRP A 165 2.50 26.36 -3.22
C TRP A 165 1.66 26.90 -2.06
N TYR A 166 1.11 26.03 -1.19
CA TYR A 166 0.42 26.44 0.02
C TYR A 166 1.30 27.29 0.95
N ARG A 167 2.58 26.96 1.07
CA ARG A 167 3.57 27.79 1.77
C ARG A 167 3.74 29.14 1.11
N GLY A 168 3.78 29.22 -0.21
CA GLY A 168 3.83 30.48 -0.95
C GLY A 168 2.71 31.43 -0.60
N ILE A 169 1.46 30.95 -0.51
CA ILE A 169 0.31 31.76 -0.09
C ILE A 169 0.43 32.24 1.34
N VAL A 170 0.81 31.36 2.26
CA VAL A 170 0.90 31.69 3.68
C VAL A 170 2.03 32.67 3.98
N TRP A 171 3.09 32.68 3.14
CA TRP A 171 4.31 33.49 3.34
C TRP A 171 4.48 34.62 2.32
N ALA A 172 3.50 34.83 1.44
CA ALA A 172 3.52 35.91 0.43
C ALA A 172 3.54 37.35 1.03
N GLY A 173 3.57 37.48 2.33
CA GLY A 173 3.72 38.76 3.04
C GLY A 173 5.12 39.08 3.55
N THR A 174 6.11 38.23 3.29
CA THR A 174 7.51 38.48 3.65
C THR A 174 8.34 38.69 2.40
N ASP A 175 8.96 39.86 2.27
CA ASP A 175 9.77 40.29 1.10
C ASP A 175 11.03 39.43 0.84
N ASP A 176 11.28 38.42 1.66
CA ASP A 176 12.38 37.47 1.47
C ASP A 176 11.97 36.31 0.55
N TRP A 177 12.17 36.50 -0.74
CA TRP A 177 12.01 35.50 -1.81
C TRP A 177 12.95 34.30 -1.74
N ALA A 178 13.75 34.16 -0.71
CA ALA A 178 14.49 32.96 -0.42
C ALA A 178 13.57 31.91 0.22
N TYR A 179 12.73 31.25 -0.58
CA TYR A 179 12.11 30.00 -0.13
C TYR A 179 13.23 29.09 0.35
N PRO A 180 13.29 28.76 1.64
CA PRO A 180 14.15 27.64 1.99
C PRO A 180 13.62 26.45 1.17
N PRO A 181 14.46 25.79 0.38
CA PRO A 181 14.07 24.60 -0.34
C PRO A 181 13.33 23.72 0.66
N VAL A 182 12.30 22.98 0.21
CA VAL A 182 11.65 22.02 1.09
C VAL A 182 12.75 21.10 1.54
N SER A 183 13.39 21.43 2.67
CA SER A 183 14.53 20.69 3.16
C SER A 183 14.11 19.24 3.23
N GLY A 184 14.98 18.30 2.82
CA GLY A 184 14.67 16.86 2.81
C GLY A 184 13.96 16.39 4.09
N GLY A 185 14.19 17.07 5.22
CA GLY A 185 13.52 16.81 6.49
C GLY A 185 11.99 16.94 6.45
N TRP A 186 11.42 17.91 5.74
CA TRP A 186 9.97 18.06 5.61
C TRP A 186 9.36 17.03 4.68
N SER A 187 10.08 16.61 3.64
CA SER A 187 9.61 15.57 2.72
C SER A 187 9.42 14.23 3.43
N LEU A 188 10.15 13.97 4.51
CA LEU A 188 9.98 12.76 5.30
C LEU A 188 8.59 12.65 5.94
N LEU A 189 7.91 13.76 6.22
CA LEU A 189 6.53 13.75 6.72
C LEU A 189 5.53 13.24 5.68
N LEU A 190 5.86 13.33 4.39
CA LEU A 190 5.01 12.81 3.30
C LEU A 190 4.85 11.29 3.34
N ILE A 191 5.76 10.59 4.02
CA ILE A 191 5.65 9.14 4.23
C ILE A 191 4.39 8.80 5.03
N LEU A 192 3.97 9.67 5.94
CA LEU A 192 2.79 9.44 6.77
C LEU A 192 1.52 9.30 5.94
N LEU A 193 1.41 10.02 4.82
CA LEU A 193 0.21 10.00 3.98
C LEU A 193 -0.04 8.60 3.37
N PRO A 194 0.88 7.97 2.61
CA PRO A 194 0.66 6.63 2.11
C PRO A 194 0.53 5.60 3.24
N VAL A 195 1.23 5.75 4.37
CA VAL A 195 1.11 4.85 5.53
C VAL A 195 -0.30 4.89 6.10
N ILE A 196 -0.83 6.08 6.39
CA ILE A 196 -2.15 6.25 6.98
C ILE A 196 -3.24 5.81 6.00
N VAL A 197 -3.20 6.30 4.76
CA VAL A 197 -4.21 5.98 3.74
C VAL A 197 -4.25 4.46 3.51
N THR A 198 -3.11 3.83 3.26
CA THR A 198 -3.05 2.38 3.01
C THR A 198 -3.50 1.59 4.24
N GLY A 199 -3.04 1.97 5.44
CA GLY A 199 -3.40 1.29 6.69
C GLY A 199 -4.88 1.34 6.98
N VAL A 200 -5.47 2.53 6.94
CA VAL A 200 -6.91 2.72 7.23
C VAL A 200 -7.78 2.00 6.21
N PHE A 201 -7.55 2.21 4.90
CA PHE A 201 -8.39 1.60 3.87
C PHE A 201 -8.20 0.08 3.76
N TYR A 202 -7.04 -0.45 4.11
CA TYR A 202 -6.83 -1.88 4.26
C TYR A 202 -7.74 -2.48 5.36
N ILE A 203 -7.83 -1.82 6.51
CA ILE A 203 -8.72 -2.23 7.61
C ILE A 203 -10.18 -2.10 7.19
N VAL A 204 -10.58 -0.98 6.59
CA VAL A 204 -11.95 -0.77 6.09
C VAL A 204 -12.35 -1.85 5.09
N GLY A 205 -11.44 -2.22 4.17
CA GLY A 205 -11.67 -3.30 3.21
C GLY A 205 -11.90 -4.65 3.88
N SER A 206 -11.13 -4.97 4.92
CA SER A 206 -11.31 -6.21 5.68
C SER A 206 -12.64 -6.26 6.43
N TYR A 207 -13.07 -5.14 7.02
CA TYR A 207 -14.39 -5.05 7.67
C TYR A 207 -15.53 -5.17 6.67
N ALA A 208 -15.39 -4.60 5.47
CA ALA A 208 -16.39 -4.74 4.42
C ALA A 208 -16.57 -6.21 4.01
N GLU A 209 -15.47 -6.95 3.84
CA GLU A 209 -15.54 -8.38 3.51
C GLU A 209 -16.11 -9.21 4.66
N LYS A 210 -15.75 -8.89 5.92
CA LYS A 210 -16.32 -9.51 7.10
C LYS A 210 -17.85 -9.38 7.12
N ARG A 211 -18.38 -8.17 6.97
CA ARG A 211 -19.83 -7.91 6.94
C ARG A 211 -20.52 -8.65 5.79
N LYS A 212 -19.89 -8.71 4.63
CA LYS A 212 -20.43 -9.44 3.47
C LYS A 212 -20.57 -10.93 3.79
N LYS A 213 -19.54 -11.56 4.35
CA LYS A 213 -19.56 -12.99 4.73
C LYS A 213 -20.56 -13.29 5.83
N GLU A 214 -20.72 -12.42 6.82
CA GLU A 214 -21.74 -12.55 7.86
C GLU A 214 -23.16 -12.47 7.26
N ALA A 215 -23.39 -11.58 6.30
CA ALA A 215 -24.68 -11.47 5.61
C ALA A 215 -24.97 -12.72 4.75
N GLU A 216 -23.97 -13.26 4.06
CA GLU A 216 -24.08 -14.50 3.27
C GLU A 216 -24.39 -15.69 4.17
N SER A 217 -23.73 -15.81 5.35
CA SER A 217 -23.98 -16.86 6.33
C SER A 217 -25.43 -16.82 6.85
N ARG A 218 -25.93 -15.66 7.25
CA ARG A 218 -27.31 -15.48 7.70
C ARG A 218 -28.33 -15.89 6.63
N ARG A 219 -28.14 -15.47 5.37
CA ARG A 219 -29.02 -15.87 4.26
C ARG A 219 -29.02 -17.39 4.07
N THR A 220 -27.84 -18.02 4.16
CA THR A 220 -27.72 -19.48 4.03
C THR A 220 -28.47 -20.20 5.17
N GLU A 221 -28.38 -19.69 6.40
CA GLU A 221 -29.10 -20.23 7.56
C GLU A 221 -30.60 -20.07 7.39
N GLU A 222 -31.09 -18.92 6.94
CA GLU A 222 -32.50 -18.67 6.65
C GLU A 222 -33.02 -19.65 5.59
N VAL A 223 -32.33 -19.81 4.47
CA VAL A 223 -32.70 -20.76 3.40
C VAL A 223 -32.76 -22.20 3.95
N ASN A 224 -31.75 -22.60 4.73
CA ASN A 224 -31.70 -23.94 5.32
C ASN A 224 -32.85 -24.17 6.33
N SER A 225 -33.22 -23.15 7.10
CA SER A 225 -34.34 -23.23 8.05
C SER A 225 -35.69 -23.42 7.33
N VAL A 226 -35.92 -22.67 6.23
CA VAL A 226 -37.12 -22.79 5.40
C VAL A 226 -37.18 -24.17 4.73
N MET A 227 -36.07 -24.70 4.25
CA MET A 227 -36.03 -26.03 3.63
C MET A 227 -36.31 -27.17 4.64
N LYS A 228 -35.81 -27.03 5.88
CA LYS A 228 -36.12 -28.01 6.95
C LYS A 228 -37.58 -27.94 7.39
N GLY A 229 -38.18 -26.74 7.42
CA GLY A 229 -39.60 -26.57 7.77
C GLY A 229 -40.56 -27.15 6.72
N LYS A 230 -40.18 -27.23 5.45
CA LYS A 230 -40.98 -27.84 4.36
C LYS A 230 -40.91 -29.37 4.30
N LYS A 231 -40.01 -30.00 5.07
CA LYS A 231 -39.87 -31.48 5.13
C LYS A 231 -40.61 -32.10 6.31
N LYS A 232 -41.29 -31.33 7.11
CA LYS A 232 -42.25 -31.77 8.12
C LYS A 232 -43.67 -31.60 7.60
#